data_425e3b484adf65bfeea18e0c17b7b448
#
_entry.id   425e3b484adf65bfeea18e0c17b7b448
#
_cell.length_a   1.000
_cell.length_b   1.000
_cell.length_c   1.000
_cell.angle_alpha   90.00
_cell.angle_beta   90.00
_cell.angle_gamma   90.00
#
_symmetry.space_group_name_H-M   'P 1'
#
loop_
_entity.id
_entity.type
_entity.pdbx_description
1 polymer ?
#
loop_
_entity_poly.entity_id
_entity_poly.type
_entity_poly.pdbx_seq_one_letter_code
_entity_poly.pdbx_strand_id
1 'polypeptide(L)'
;MVLLSVQQKYILETLRKLGCVRKDQLHALVRGKFQRPGFDISETRMAAMLRQLRSGLGDFHVDDDFVYLARGQPDTARLEAIDIMLELSAGAPQDFTVKVDSPQLLRFALDGDKLKVFSVAKLSHVSDPRLIQRERSERIVWISDSGTPLEGLTLPLKHFFAARQADGSHRFYGSNGP
;
A
#
# COMPACT_ATOMS: atom_id res chain seq x y z
N MET A 1 10.42 -6.47 29.63
CA MET A 1 9.98 -7.07 28.34
C MET A 1 8.54 -6.62 28.08
N VAL A 2 8.31 -5.86 27.02
CA VAL A 2 6.96 -5.36 26.67
C VAL A 2 6.19 -6.50 26.00
N LEU A 3 5.09 -6.95 26.63
CA LEU A 3 4.18 -7.92 26.03
C LEU A 3 3.32 -7.22 24.96
N LEU A 4 3.60 -7.50 23.70
CA LEU A 4 2.85 -6.94 22.57
C LEU A 4 1.63 -7.81 22.22
N SER A 5 0.48 -7.19 22.02
CA SER A 5 -0.70 -7.84 21.46
C SER A 5 -0.46 -8.29 20.02
N VAL A 6 -1.33 -9.17 19.50
CA VAL A 6 -1.25 -9.62 18.09
C VAL A 6 -1.38 -8.44 17.12
N GLN A 7 -2.25 -7.49 17.43
CA GLN A 7 -2.43 -6.28 16.64
C GLN A 7 -1.19 -5.39 16.65
N GLN A 8 -0.55 -5.20 17.81
CA GLN A 8 0.68 -4.43 17.92
C GLN A 8 1.86 -5.08 17.16
N LYS A 9 1.97 -6.41 17.21
CA LYS A 9 2.95 -7.15 16.41
C LYS A 9 2.71 -6.94 14.91
N TYR A 10 1.45 -6.98 14.47
CA TYR A 10 1.10 -6.71 13.07
C TYR A 10 1.41 -5.28 12.65
N ILE A 11 1.18 -4.27 13.51
CA ILE A 11 1.57 -2.88 13.26
C ILE A 11 3.08 -2.78 13.00
N LEU A 12 3.89 -3.39 13.86
CA LEU A 12 5.36 -3.37 13.70
C LEU A 12 5.82 -4.09 12.44
N GLU A 13 5.22 -5.24 12.13
CA GLU A 13 5.50 -5.97 10.89
C GLU A 13 5.14 -5.15 9.65
N THR A 14 3.98 -4.51 9.66
CA THR A 14 3.53 -3.60 8.60
C THR A 14 4.54 -2.48 8.37
N LEU A 15 5.01 -1.82 9.43
CA LEU A 15 5.99 -0.76 9.31
C LEU A 15 7.37 -1.26 8.83
N ARG A 16 7.77 -2.48 9.18
CA ARG A 16 8.99 -3.10 8.63
C ARG A 16 8.90 -3.38 7.14
N LYS A 17 7.70 -3.68 6.65
CA LYS A 17 7.42 -3.94 5.23
C LYS A 17 7.22 -2.67 4.40
N LEU A 18 6.60 -1.63 4.97
CA LEU A 18 6.22 -0.40 4.27
C LEU A 18 7.10 0.82 4.60
N GLY A 19 7.84 0.79 5.69
CA GLY A 19 8.69 1.88 6.16
C GLY A 19 7.93 2.98 6.89
N CYS A 20 7.21 3.81 6.14
CA CYS A 20 6.37 4.91 6.63
C CYS A 20 4.98 4.81 6.02
N VAL A 21 3.95 5.01 6.82
CA VAL A 21 2.54 4.98 6.39
C VAL A 21 1.76 6.12 7.04
N ARG A 22 0.66 6.55 6.43
CA ARG A 22 -0.29 7.43 7.11
C ARG A 22 -1.07 6.67 8.17
N LYS A 23 -1.56 7.39 9.17
CA LYS A 23 -2.38 6.81 10.26
C LYS A 23 -3.64 6.13 9.75
N ASP A 24 -4.33 6.76 8.77
CA ASP A 24 -5.52 6.20 8.14
C ASP A 24 -5.21 4.91 7.35
N GLN A 25 -4.11 4.87 6.61
CA GLN A 25 -3.65 3.67 5.91
C GLN A 25 -3.34 2.53 6.88
N LEU A 26 -2.62 2.82 7.97
CA LEU A 26 -2.29 1.83 8.99
C LEU A 26 -3.56 1.32 9.68
N HIS A 27 -4.50 2.20 10.00
CA HIS A 27 -5.79 1.84 10.59
C HIS A 27 -6.59 0.93 9.64
N ALA A 28 -6.65 1.26 8.34
CA ALA A 28 -7.32 0.43 7.34
C ALA A 28 -6.71 -0.99 7.27
N LEU A 29 -5.38 -1.11 7.27
CA LEU A 29 -4.69 -2.41 7.26
C LEU A 29 -4.96 -3.24 8.52
N VAL A 30 -4.87 -2.62 9.71
CA VAL A 30 -5.15 -3.30 10.99
C VAL A 30 -6.61 -3.72 11.06
N ARG A 31 -7.52 -2.84 10.64
CA ARG A 31 -8.96 -3.11 10.59
C ARG A 31 -9.26 -4.25 9.62
N GLY A 32 -8.76 -4.20 8.39
CA GLY A 32 -8.95 -5.25 7.39
C GLY A 32 -8.45 -6.63 7.85
N LYS A 33 -7.33 -6.66 8.60
CA LYS A 33 -6.75 -7.90 9.13
C LYS A 33 -7.52 -8.50 10.30
N PHE A 34 -8.08 -7.67 11.18
CA PHE A 34 -8.61 -8.14 12.48
C PHE A 34 -10.10 -7.92 12.67
N GLN A 35 -10.78 -7.20 11.78
CA GLN A 35 -12.23 -7.01 11.88
C GLN A 35 -12.97 -8.33 11.75
N ARG A 36 -13.93 -8.54 12.64
CA ARG A 36 -14.84 -9.70 12.66
C ARG A 36 -16.21 -9.24 13.15
N PRO A 37 -17.29 -9.99 12.89
CA PRO A 37 -18.58 -9.72 13.49
C PRO A 37 -18.46 -9.57 15.02
N GLY A 38 -18.93 -8.45 15.56
CA GLY A 38 -18.85 -8.11 16.99
C GLY A 38 -17.50 -7.60 17.49
N PHE A 39 -16.49 -7.45 16.60
CA PHE A 39 -15.17 -6.92 16.97
C PHE A 39 -14.65 -5.98 15.88
N ASP A 40 -14.53 -4.70 16.22
CA ASP A 40 -13.96 -3.68 15.36
C ASP A 40 -12.75 -3.00 16.02
N ILE A 41 -11.84 -2.51 15.19
CA ILE A 41 -10.72 -1.66 15.58
C ILE A 41 -11.13 -0.20 15.39
N SER A 42 -11.70 0.40 16.43
CA SER A 42 -12.04 1.83 16.42
C SER A 42 -10.79 2.71 16.38
N GLU A 43 -10.94 3.96 15.96
CA GLU A 43 -9.86 4.97 15.98
C GLU A 43 -9.28 5.15 17.38
N THR A 44 -10.14 5.18 18.41
CA THR A 44 -9.70 5.29 19.82
C THR A 44 -8.80 4.12 20.21
N ARG A 45 -9.19 2.90 19.82
CA ARG A 45 -8.38 1.69 20.08
C ARG A 45 -7.07 1.72 19.33
N MET A 46 -7.09 2.16 18.07
CA MET A 46 -5.88 2.33 17.28
C MET A 46 -4.94 3.34 17.93
N ALA A 47 -5.44 4.52 18.31
CA ALA A 47 -4.67 5.55 18.98
C ALA A 47 -4.05 5.07 20.32
N ALA A 48 -4.76 4.25 21.08
CA ALA A 48 -4.25 3.65 22.31
C ALA A 48 -3.08 2.68 22.02
N MET A 49 -3.19 1.83 21.01
CA MET A 49 -2.12 0.93 20.59
C MET A 49 -0.85 1.69 20.15
N LEU A 50 -1.03 2.75 19.35
CA LEU A 50 0.10 3.59 18.89
C LEU A 50 0.80 4.29 20.06
N ARG A 51 0.05 4.82 21.04
CA ARG A 51 0.63 5.42 22.25
C ARG A 51 1.43 4.40 23.07
N GLN A 52 0.92 3.19 23.25
CA GLN A 52 1.62 2.12 23.94
C GLN A 52 2.92 1.72 23.23
N LEU A 53 2.89 1.58 21.90
CA LEU A 53 4.09 1.28 21.11
C LEU A 53 5.12 2.41 21.22
N ARG A 54 4.70 3.66 21.11
CA ARG A 54 5.56 4.83 21.23
C ARG A 54 6.24 4.92 22.61
N SER A 55 5.51 4.61 23.69
CA SER A 55 6.09 4.63 25.06
C SER A 55 7.00 3.45 25.35
N GLY A 56 6.81 2.32 24.66
CA GLY A 56 7.56 1.08 24.91
C GLY A 56 8.73 0.83 23.97
N LEU A 57 8.82 1.54 22.84
CA LEU A 57 9.82 1.31 21.79
C LEU A 57 10.46 2.64 21.38
N GLY A 58 11.78 2.74 21.53
CA GLY A 58 12.54 3.97 21.25
C GLY A 58 12.65 4.34 19.77
N ASP A 59 12.44 3.38 18.87
CA ASP A 59 12.51 3.55 17.42
C ASP A 59 11.12 3.66 16.73
N PHE A 60 10.05 3.69 17.51
CA PHE A 60 8.68 3.82 17.02
C PHE A 60 8.22 5.28 17.11
N HIS A 61 7.92 5.87 15.97
CA HIS A 61 7.56 7.28 15.85
C HIS A 61 6.11 7.44 15.34
N VAL A 62 5.42 8.39 15.93
CA VAL A 62 4.09 8.84 15.54
C VAL A 62 4.10 10.36 15.54
N ASP A 63 3.90 10.98 14.40
CA ASP A 63 3.65 12.41 14.28
C ASP A 63 2.17 12.70 13.96
N ASP A 64 1.83 13.88 13.45
CA ASP A 64 0.44 14.26 13.23
C ASP A 64 -0.25 13.36 12.20
N ASP A 65 0.42 13.00 11.12
CA ASP A 65 -0.15 12.27 9.99
C ASP A 65 0.44 10.86 9.79
N PHE A 66 1.69 10.63 10.22
CA PHE A 66 2.47 9.45 9.86
C PHE A 66 2.85 8.58 11.05
N VAL A 67 3.09 7.30 10.74
CA VAL A 67 3.67 6.30 11.66
C VAL A 67 4.83 5.62 10.94
N TYR A 68 5.99 5.53 11.61
CA TYR A 68 7.20 4.97 11.02
C TYR A 68 8.18 4.43 12.09
N LEU A 69 9.15 3.63 11.63
CA LEU A 69 10.26 3.15 12.45
C LEU A 69 11.54 3.95 12.12
N ALA A 70 12.33 4.26 13.12
CA ALA A 70 13.63 4.97 13.19
C ALA A 70 14.06 5.86 11.99
N ARG A 71 14.03 5.37 10.75
CA ARG A 71 14.52 6.05 9.54
C ARG A 71 13.46 6.18 8.46
N GLY A 72 12.22 5.81 8.75
CA GLY A 72 11.12 5.93 7.80
C GLY A 72 10.83 7.40 7.50
N GLN A 73 10.91 7.79 6.23
CA GLN A 73 10.47 9.10 5.77
C GLN A 73 9.26 8.93 4.86
N PRO A 74 8.31 9.88 4.89
CA PRO A 74 7.19 9.86 3.99
C PRO A 74 7.66 10.04 2.53
N ASP A 75 7.23 9.13 1.68
CA ASP A 75 7.43 9.15 0.24
C ASP A 75 6.04 9.19 -0.40
N THR A 76 5.70 10.30 -1.02
CA THR A 76 4.36 10.55 -1.56
C THR A 76 3.94 9.52 -2.61
N ALA A 77 4.85 9.06 -3.46
CA ALA A 77 4.56 8.04 -4.47
C ALA A 77 4.29 6.67 -3.82
N ARG A 78 5.06 6.31 -2.78
CA ARG A 78 4.79 5.08 -2.02
C ARG A 78 3.50 5.14 -1.23
N LEU A 79 3.20 6.28 -0.62
CA LEU A 79 1.93 6.48 0.08
C LEU A 79 0.73 6.34 -0.86
N GLU A 80 0.82 6.89 -2.08
CA GLU A 80 -0.19 6.71 -3.12
C GLU A 80 -0.28 5.23 -3.58
N ALA A 81 0.84 4.53 -3.72
CA ALA A 81 0.84 3.10 -4.02
C ALA A 81 0.17 2.26 -2.92
N ILE A 82 0.31 2.66 -1.66
CA ILE A 82 -0.39 2.02 -0.53
C ILE A 82 -1.90 2.30 -0.60
N ASP A 83 -2.34 3.50 -0.99
CA ASP A 83 -3.76 3.78 -1.22
C ASP A 83 -4.35 2.85 -2.28
N ILE A 84 -3.66 2.70 -3.41
CA ILE A 84 -4.05 1.79 -4.50
C ILE A 84 -4.16 0.34 -4.00
N MET A 85 -3.18 -0.12 -3.22
CA MET A 85 -3.24 -1.45 -2.61
C MET A 85 -4.48 -1.61 -1.71
N LEU A 86 -4.76 -0.64 -0.85
CA LEU A 86 -5.91 -0.66 0.05
C LEU A 86 -7.23 -0.69 -0.72
N GLU A 87 -7.36 0.12 -1.77
CA GLU A 87 -8.55 0.15 -2.61
C GLU A 87 -8.77 -1.19 -3.33
N LEU A 88 -7.73 -1.74 -3.97
CA LEU A 88 -7.84 -3.01 -4.71
C LEU A 88 -8.05 -4.23 -3.81
N SER A 89 -7.59 -4.16 -2.54
CA SER A 89 -7.71 -5.23 -1.56
C SER A 89 -8.90 -5.07 -0.62
N ALA A 90 -9.68 -4.00 -0.75
CA ALA A 90 -10.67 -3.60 0.25
C ALA A 90 -10.10 -3.56 1.68
N GLY A 91 -8.85 -3.08 1.81
CA GLY A 91 -8.14 -2.97 3.08
C GLY A 91 -7.50 -4.26 3.63
N ALA A 92 -7.64 -5.39 2.94
CA ALA A 92 -7.17 -6.70 3.41
C ALA A 92 -6.22 -7.39 2.41
N PRO A 93 -5.04 -6.81 2.09
CA PRO A 93 -4.05 -7.48 1.26
C PRO A 93 -3.50 -8.73 1.98
N GLN A 94 -3.20 -9.79 1.21
CA GLN A 94 -2.66 -11.04 1.73
C GLN A 94 -1.19 -10.89 2.13
N ASP A 95 -0.41 -10.24 1.28
CA ASP A 95 0.98 -9.85 1.53
C ASP A 95 1.32 -8.55 0.80
N PHE A 96 2.34 -7.83 1.28
CA PHE A 96 2.79 -6.57 0.68
C PHE A 96 4.22 -6.23 1.11
N THR A 97 4.94 -5.48 0.24
CA THR A 97 6.27 -4.98 0.55
C THR A 97 6.67 -3.81 -0.37
N VAL A 98 7.46 -2.87 0.17
CA VAL A 98 8.15 -1.84 -0.62
C VAL A 98 9.61 -2.22 -0.95
N LYS A 99 10.04 -3.40 -0.53
CA LYS A 99 11.35 -3.96 -0.94
C LYS A 99 11.21 -4.58 -2.31
N VAL A 100 11.24 -3.72 -3.32
CA VAL A 100 11.08 -4.04 -4.74
C VAL A 100 12.15 -3.30 -5.54
N ASP A 101 12.44 -3.81 -6.73
CA ASP A 101 13.39 -3.18 -7.63
C ASP A 101 12.78 -1.93 -8.28
N SER A 102 13.59 -0.87 -8.35
CA SER A 102 13.19 0.34 -9.08
C SER A 102 12.82 -0.02 -10.53
N PRO A 103 11.78 0.54 -11.11
CA PRO A 103 10.98 1.70 -10.66
C PRO A 103 9.69 1.31 -9.90
N GLN A 104 9.54 0.06 -9.50
CA GLN A 104 8.39 -0.34 -8.69
C GLN A 104 8.43 0.35 -7.32
N LEU A 105 7.26 0.68 -6.80
CA LEU A 105 7.08 1.36 -5.50
C LEU A 105 6.60 0.39 -4.42
N LEU A 106 5.75 -0.55 -4.81
CA LEU A 106 5.09 -1.50 -3.94
C LEU A 106 4.74 -2.76 -4.72
N ARG A 107 4.84 -3.92 -4.06
CA ARG A 107 4.30 -5.20 -4.53
C ARG A 107 3.33 -5.72 -3.49
N PHE A 108 2.20 -6.27 -3.91
CA PHE A 108 1.22 -6.86 -3.01
C PHE A 108 0.49 -8.03 -3.66
N ALA A 109 -0.12 -8.88 -2.82
CA ALA A 109 -0.89 -10.03 -3.25
C ALA A 109 -2.33 -9.93 -2.74
N LEU A 110 -3.25 -10.37 -3.58
CA LEU A 110 -4.66 -10.55 -3.24
C LEU A 110 -5.01 -12.03 -3.22
N ASP A 111 -5.79 -12.43 -2.23
CA ASP A 111 -6.38 -13.76 -2.16
C ASP A 111 -7.56 -13.89 -3.12
N GLY A 112 -7.82 -15.11 -3.57
CA GLY A 112 -8.92 -15.44 -4.47
C GLY A 112 -8.78 -16.90 -4.91
N ASP A 113 -9.48 -17.33 -5.95
CA ASP A 113 -9.32 -18.67 -6.54
C ASP A 113 -7.86 -19.01 -6.89
N LYS A 114 -7.10 -17.97 -7.24
CA LYS A 114 -5.64 -18.01 -7.42
C LYS A 114 -5.05 -16.74 -6.85
N LEU A 115 -3.89 -16.85 -6.21
CA LEU A 115 -3.14 -15.70 -5.72
C LEU A 115 -2.83 -14.75 -6.88
N LYS A 116 -3.26 -13.50 -6.76
CA LYS A 116 -3.01 -12.45 -7.74
C LYS A 116 -1.97 -11.49 -7.21
N VAL A 117 -0.84 -11.39 -7.89
CA VAL A 117 0.25 -10.48 -7.52
C VAL A 117 0.19 -9.22 -8.36
N PHE A 118 0.32 -8.08 -7.70
CA PHE A 118 0.35 -6.75 -8.30
C PHE A 118 1.61 -6.01 -7.91
N SER A 119 2.16 -5.25 -8.85
CA SER A 119 3.16 -4.23 -8.60
C SER A 119 2.60 -2.86 -8.94
N VAL A 120 2.99 -1.85 -8.20
CA VAL A 120 2.61 -0.46 -8.45
C VAL A 120 3.86 0.31 -8.85
N ALA A 121 3.77 1.10 -9.91
CA ALA A 121 4.83 2.00 -10.34
C ALA A 121 4.24 3.33 -10.80
N LYS A 122 5.02 4.42 -10.67
CA LYS A 122 4.62 5.73 -11.15
C LYS A 122 5.16 5.93 -12.56
N LEU A 123 4.27 6.29 -13.49
CA LEU A 123 4.61 6.38 -14.91
C LEU A 123 5.68 7.44 -15.19
N SER A 124 5.62 8.59 -14.52
CA SER A 124 6.60 9.66 -14.63
C SER A 124 8.00 9.31 -14.10
N HIS A 125 8.14 8.23 -13.34
CA HIS A 125 9.42 7.73 -12.83
C HIS A 125 10.11 6.74 -13.79
N VAL A 126 9.51 6.45 -14.95
CA VAL A 126 9.97 5.42 -15.87
C VAL A 126 10.19 5.99 -17.25
N SER A 127 11.40 5.87 -17.79
CA SER A 127 11.72 6.32 -19.14
C SER A 127 11.07 5.46 -20.22
N ASP A 128 11.02 4.15 -20.03
CA ASP A 128 10.33 3.21 -20.92
C ASP A 128 9.59 2.14 -20.11
N PRO A 129 8.25 2.22 -20.01
CA PRO A 129 7.43 1.26 -19.28
C PRO A 129 7.53 -0.19 -19.78
N ARG A 130 7.98 -0.41 -21.03
CA ARG A 130 8.15 -1.75 -21.60
C ARG A 130 9.33 -2.51 -21.02
N LEU A 131 10.30 -1.80 -20.44
CA LEU A 131 11.52 -2.37 -19.89
C LEU A 131 11.39 -2.84 -18.43
N ILE A 132 10.22 -2.65 -17.80
CA ILE A 132 10.00 -3.13 -16.43
C ILE A 132 10.10 -4.65 -16.37
N GLN A 133 11.01 -5.13 -15.54
CA GLN A 133 11.14 -6.55 -15.25
C GLN A 133 10.05 -6.98 -14.25
N ARG A 134 9.29 -8.01 -14.62
CA ARG A 134 8.25 -8.61 -13.76
C ARG A 134 7.95 -10.04 -14.19
N GLU A 135 7.39 -10.83 -13.29
CA GLU A 135 6.93 -12.18 -13.60
C GLU A 135 5.69 -12.14 -14.53
N ARG A 136 5.52 -13.18 -15.37
CA ARG A 136 4.38 -13.26 -16.30
C ARG A 136 3.00 -13.19 -15.62
N SER A 137 2.91 -13.72 -14.41
CA SER A 137 1.66 -13.71 -13.62
C SER A 137 1.40 -12.39 -12.90
N GLU A 138 2.40 -11.52 -12.83
CA GLU A 138 2.34 -10.25 -12.11
C GLU A 138 1.64 -9.19 -12.95
N ARG A 139 0.71 -8.47 -12.34
CA ARG A 139 -0.01 -7.35 -12.92
C ARG A 139 0.63 -6.06 -12.47
N ILE A 140 0.78 -5.10 -13.35
CA ILE A 140 1.27 -3.78 -12.97
C ILE A 140 0.14 -2.75 -12.97
N VAL A 141 0.14 -1.91 -11.94
CA VAL A 141 -0.72 -0.73 -11.84
C VAL A 141 0.15 0.50 -12.00
N TRP A 142 -0.12 1.27 -13.03
CA TRP A 142 0.58 2.52 -13.32
C TRP A 142 -0.15 3.70 -12.68
N ILE A 143 0.52 4.42 -11.80
CA ILE A 143 0.02 5.73 -11.33
C ILE A 143 0.20 6.73 -12.46
N SER A 144 -0.91 7.33 -12.89
CA SER A 144 -0.96 8.35 -13.92
C SER A 144 -1.17 9.73 -13.31
N ASP A 145 -0.24 10.64 -13.54
CA ASP A 145 -0.34 12.04 -13.06
C ASP A 145 -1.40 12.86 -13.84
N SER A 146 -1.74 12.45 -15.06
CA SER A 146 -2.61 13.21 -15.97
C SER A 146 -4.09 12.86 -15.89
N GLY A 147 -4.49 11.87 -15.07
CA GLY A 147 -5.87 11.38 -15.00
C GLY A 147 -6.36 10.71 -16.29
N THR A 148 -5.58 10.70 -17.35
CA THR A 148 -5.88 10.08 -18.64
C THR A 148 -4.95 8.89 -18.88
N PRO A 149 -5.48 7.72 -19.27
CA PRO A 149 -4.65 6.61 -19.73
C PRO A 149 -3.79 7.08 -20.90
N LEU A 150 -2.54 6.62 -20.96
CA LEU A 150 -1.70 6.90 -22.14
C LEU A 150 -2.27 6.13 -23.34
N GLU A 151 -2.91 6.85 -24.24
CA GLU A 151 -3.38 6.29 -25.49
C GLU A 151 -2.20 5.70 -26.28
N GLY A 152 -2.38 4.46 -26.75
CA GLY A 152 -1.38 3.77 -27.59
C GLY A 152 -0.23 3.10 -26.83
N LEU A 153 -0.17 3.13 -25.49
CA LEU A 153 0.83 2.36 -24.75
C LEU A 153 0.44 0.88 -24.71
N THR A 154 1.04 0.08 -25.58
CA THR A 154 0.88 -1.37 -25.58
C THR A 154 2.01 -2.02 -24.78
N LEU A 155 1.66 -2.71 -23.71
CA LEU A 155 2.60 -3.44 -22.86
C LEU A 155 2.37 -4.95 -23.02
N PRO A 156 3.44 -5.75 -22.98
CA PRO A 156 3.34 -7.20 -23.26
C PRO A 156 2.61 -8.01 -22.19
N LEU A 157 2.39 -7.44 -21.01
CA LEU A 157 1.76 -8.11 -19.88
C LEU A 157 0.59 -7.29 -19.36
N LYS A 158 -0.34 -7.95 -18.63
CA LYS A 158 -1.50 -7.29 -18.01
C LYS A 158 -1.09 -6.08 -17.19
N HIS A 159 -1.70 -4.96 -17.46
CA HIS A 159 -1.49 -3.70 -16.78
C HIS A 159 -2.79 -2.94 -16.60
N PHE A 160 -2.76 -2.03 -15.64
CA PHE A 160 -3.86 -1.13 -15.31
C PHE A 160 -3.30 0.26 -15.07
N PHE A 161 -4.13 1.26 -15.25
CA PHE A 161 -3.81 2.63 -14.88
C PHE A 161 -4.67 3.03 -13.69
N ALA A 162 -4.07 3.75 -12.75
CA ALA A 162 -4.76 4.36 -11.61
C ALA A 162 -4.65 5.88 -11.73
N ALA A 163 -5.78 6.55 -11.83
CA ALA A 163 -5.86 8.00 -11.89
C ALA A 163 -6.53 8.53 -10.62
N ARG A 164 -5.82 9.41 -9.90
CA ARG A 164 -6.32 9.99 -8.66
C ARG A 164 -7.49 10.94 -8.94
N GLN A 165 -8.56 10.79 -8.17
CA GLN A 165 -9.75 11.65 -8.22
C GLN A 165 -9.65 12.80 -7.22
N ALA A 166 -10.54 13.77 -7.34
CA ALA A 166 -10.59 14.93 -6.45
C ALA A 166 -10.88 14.57 -4.98
N ASP A 167 -11.58 13.46 -4.73
CA ASP A 167 -11.87 12.94 -3.40
C ASP A 167 -10.72 12.09 -2.81
N GLY A 168 -9.61 11.95 -3.54
CA GLY A 168 -8.44 11.19 -3.13
C GLY A 168 -8.48 9.70 -3.49
N SER A 169 -9.61 9.16 -3.94
CA SER A 169 -9.73 7.79 -4.45
C SER A 169 -9.07 7.64 -5.84
N HIS A 170 -8.97 6.40 -6.34
CA HIS A 170 -8.43 6.14 -7.66
C HIS A 170 -9.50 5.55 -8.58
N ARG A 171 -9.52 6.04 -9.81
CA ARG A 171 -10.24 5.39 -10.90
C ARG A 171 -9.27 4.48 -11.66
N PHE A 172 -9.68 3.21 -11.82
CA PHE A 172 -8.87 2.20 -12.48
C PHE A 172 -9.33 1.98 -13.91
N TYR A 173 -8.36 1.88 -14.82
CA TYR A 173 -8.58 1.60 -16.23
C TYR A 173 -7.78 0.37 -16.65
N GLY A 174 -8.40 -0.49 -17.46
CA GLY A 174 -7.70 -1.62 -18.09
C GLY A 174 -6.83 -1.18 -19.26
N SER A 175 -6.03 -2.12 -19.80
CA SER A 175 -5.13 -1.90 -20.93
C SER A 175 -5.82 -1.46 -22.23
N ASN A 176 -7.14 -1.56 -22.32
CA ASN A 176 -7.92 -1.23 -23.53
C ASN A 176 -8.67 0.11 -23.40
N GLY A 177 -8.33 0.94 -22.43
CA GLY A 177 -9.03 2.19 -22.16
C GLY A 177 -10.32 2.02 -21.35
N PRO A 178 -11.06 3.13 -21.11
CA PRO A 178 -12.33 3.10 -20.40
C PRO A 178 -13.41 2.40 -21.22
#